data_0045d726403200119e2baac0cfb9ba08
#
_entry.id   0045d726403200119e2baac0cfb9ba08
#
_cell.length_a   1.000
_cell.length_b   1.000
_cell.length_c   1.000
_cell.angle_alpha   90.00
_cell.angle_beta   90.00
_cell.angle_gamma   90.00
#
_symmetry.space_group_name_H-M   'P 1'
#
loop_
_entity.id
_entity.type
_entity.pdbx_description
1 polymer ?
#
loop_
_entity_poly.entity_id
_entity_poly.type
_entity_poly.pdbx_seq_one_letter_code
_entity_poly.pdbx_strand_id
1 'polypeptide(L)'
;MTREEKAQALAALTEEQLPIVTAASTLHEGTTQPVPGDGNPDADIMFIGEAPGQKEDELGVPFVGAAGKLLNELLGTIGLKREDIFIANVIKHRPPGNRDPLPEEIAAYRPWLEKQIEIIDPKIIITLGRFSMDFILGPGLSISKVHGQPKRKAGRVIMPLYHPAAALYSGNLRPTLFADFQKIPKIIELINKETAKEPEKAQEAQQPLL
;
A
#
# COMPACT_ATOMS: atom_id res chain seq x y z
N MET A 1 16.95 -7.14 -7.18
CA MET A 1 16.11 -8.29 -7.58
C MET A 1 15.43 -7.96 -8.89
N THR A 2 15.38 -8.91 -9.84
CA THR A 2 14.56 -8.79 -11.03
C THR A 2 13.06 -8.90 -10.69
N ARG A 3 12.18 -8.57 -11.63
CA ARG A 3 10.72 -8.70 -11.46
C ARG A 3 10.32 -10.14 -11.14
N GLU A 4 10.92 -11.11 -11.81
CA GLU A 4 10.69 -12.54 -11.59
C GLU A 4 11.14 -12.99 -10.20
N GLU A 5 12.32 -12.56 -9.75
CA GLU A 5 12.82 -12.84 -8.41
C GLU A 5 11.92 -12.23 -7.32
N LYS A 6 11.42 -11.00 -7.52
CA LYS A 6 10.45 -10.37 -6.61
C LYS A 6 9.13 -11.14 -6.58
N ALA A 7 8.62 -11.60 -7.73
CA ALA A 7 7.40 -12.40 -7.80
C ALA A 7 7.55 -13.73 -7.04
N GLN A 8 8.67 -14.43 -7.22
CA GLN A 8 8.98 -15.66 -6.50
C GLN A 8 9.13 -15.41 -4.99
N ALA A 9 9.80 -14.33 -4.60
CA ALA A 9 9.97 -13.97 -3.20
C ALA A 9 8.64 -13.63 -2.52
N LEU A 10 7.70 -12.96 -3.21
CA LEU A 10 6.35 -12.69 -2.69
C LEU A 10 5.52 -13.97 -2.53
N ALA A 11 5.64 -14.92 -3.45
CA ALA A 11 4.98 -16.22 -3.35
C ALA A 11 5.53 -17.02 -2.15
N ALA A 12 6.85 -17.15 -2.05
CA ALA A 12 7.52 -17.80 -0.94
C ALA A 12 7.18 -17.13 0.42
N LEU A 13 7.14 -15.80 0.46
CA LEU A 13 6.73 -15.06 1.65
C LEU A 13 5.30 -15.41 2.08
N THR A 14 4.38 -15.61 1.15
CA THR A 14 3.01 -16.01 1.46
C THR A 14 2.97 -17.38 2.10
N GLU A 15 3.71 -18.36 1.56
CA GLU A 15 3.82 -19.70 2.11
C GLU A 15 4.47 -19.71 3.51
N GLU A 16 5.49 -18.87 3.73
CA GLU A 16 6.18 -18.71 5.02
C GLU A 16 5.27 -18.06 6.07
N GLN A 17 4.59 -16.96 5.71
CA GLN A 17 3.87 -16.14 6.68
C GLN A 17 2.49 -16.68 7.03
N LEU A 18 1.83 -17.41 6.13
CA LEU A 18 0.47 -17.89 6.35
C LEU A 18 0.37 -18.76 7.62
N PRO A 19 1.19 -19.80 7.86
CA PRO A 19 1.13 -20.57 9.10
C PRO A 19 1.46 -19.75 10.35
N ILE A 20 2.33 -18.75 10.24
CA ILE A 20 2.69 -17.88 11.37
C ILE A 20 1.50 -17.03 11.80
N VAL A 21 0.83 -16.36 10.85
CA VAL A 21 -0.31 -15.49 11.17
C VAL A 21 -1.53 -16.29 11.61
N THR A 22 -1.76 -17.49 11.07
CA THR A 22 -2.86 -18.38 11.52
C THR A 22 -2.63 -18.94 12.92
N ALA A 23 -1.39 -19.11 13.33
CA ALA A 23 -1.06 -19.47 14.71
C ALA A 23 -1.17 -18.29 15.69
N ALA A 24 -0.94 -17.06 15.20
CA ALA A 24 -0.94 -15.84 16.02
C ALA A 24 -2.30 -15.12 16.10
N SER A 25 -3.23 -15.43 15.20
CA SER A 25 -4.52 -14.75 15.11
C SER A 25 -5.61 -15.70 14.61
N THR A 26 -6.81 -15.59 15.17
CA THR A 26 -7.98 -16.36 14.76
C THR A 26 -8.73 -15.73 13.57
N LEU A 27 -8.21 -14.67 12.97
CA LEU A 27 -8.85 -14.03 11.81
C LEU A 27 -9.07 -14.95 10.61
N HIS A 28 -8.24 -16.00 10.46
CA HIS A 28 -8.43 -16.99 9.41
C HIS A 28 -9.68 -17.87 9.61
N GLU A 29 -10.19 -17.97 10.84
CA GLU A 29 -11.39 -18.73 11.16
C GLU A 29 -12.61 -18.04 10.54
N GLY A 30 -13.38 -18.77 9.70
CA GLY A 30 -14.55 -18.25 9.01
C GLY A 30 -14.26 -17.34 7.81
N THR A 31 -13.02 -17.28 7.35
CA THR A 31 -12.64 -16.67 6.06
C THR A 31 -12.50 -17.73 4.98
N THR A 32 -12.61 -17.32 3.71
CA THR A 32 -12.46 -18.23 2.56
C THR A 32 -10.98 -18.49 2.27
N GLN A 33 -10.18 -17.43 2.25
CA GLN A 33 -8.74 -17.50 1.94
C GLN A 33 -8.02 -16.21 2.34
N PRO A 34 -6.67 -16.25 2.43
CA PRO A 34 -5.88 -15.04 2.58
C PRO A 34 -5.92 -14.18 1.32
N VAL A 35 -5.73 -12.87 1.50
CA VAL A 35 -5.58 -11.87 0.43
C VAL A 35 -4.19 -11.25 0.56
N PRO A 36 -3.15 -11.90 0.04
CA PRO A 36 -1.76 -11.49 0.29
C PRO A 36 -1.42 -10.14 -0.34
N GLY A 37 -1.95 -9.85 -1.50
CA GLY A 37 -1.69 -8.67 -2.32
C GLY A 37 -1.68 -9.04 -3.79
N ASP A 38 -1.72 -8.02 -4.68
CA ASP A 38 -1.82 -8.22 -6.12
C ASP A 38 -1.22 -7.04 -6.89
N GLY A 39 -0.74 -7.29 -8.09
CA GLY A 39 -0.22 -6.28 -9.01
C GLY A 39 1.22 -6.55 -9.45
N ASN A 40 1.93 -5.48 -9.81
CA ASN A 40 3.31 -5.55 -10.29
C ASN A 40 4.30 -5.73 -9.12
N PRO A 41 5.04 -6.84 -9.03
CA PRO A 41 6.04 -7.03 -7.97
C PRO A 41 7.22 -6.04 -8.07
N ASP A 42 7.41 -5.39 -9.22
CA ASP A 42 8.43 -4.35 -9.42
C ASP A 42 7.81 -2.94 -9.57
N ALA A 43 6.75 -2.68 -8.82
CA ALA A 43 6.03 -1.42 -8.88
C ALA A 43 6.76 -0.30 -8.13
N ASP A 44 6.86 0.86 -8.77
CA ASP A 44 7.29 2.11 -8.09
C ASP A 44 6.25 2.63 -7.09
N ILE A 45 4.99 2.20 -7.21
CA ILE A 45 3.85 2.67 -6.41
C ILE A 45 3.19 1.49 -5.72
N MET A 46 3.12 1.56 -4.39
CA MET A 46 2.39 0.58 -3.59
C MET A 46 1.22 1.23 -2.87
N PHE A 47 0.02 0.69 -3.06
CA PHE A 47 -1.16 1.07 -2.29
C PHE A 47 -1.37 0.11 -1.12
N ILE A 48 -1.62 0.66 0.06
CA ILE A 48 -1.87 -0.14 1.27
C ILE A 48 -3.21 0.28 1.86
N GLY A 49 -4.16 -0.65 1.87
CA GLY A 49 -5.45 -0.52 2.55
C GLY A 49 -5.42 -1.10 3.96
N GLU A 50 -6.59 -1.29 4.54
CA GLU A 50 -6.79 -1.76 5.91
C GLU A 50 -6.89 -3.29 5.98
N ALA A 51 -7.93 -3.85 5.40
CA ALA A 51 -8.32 -5.26 5.49
C ALA A 51 -9.10 -5.68 4.24
N PRO A 52 -9.14 -6.98 3.92
CA PRO A 52 -10.04 -7.51 2.91
C PRO A 52 -11.52 -7.35 3.29
N GLY A 53 -12.36 -7.02 2.32
CA GLY A 53 -13.80 -7.12 2.42
C GLY A 53 -14.30 -8.49 1.93
N GLN A 54 -15.63 -8.64 1.82
CA GLN A 54 -16.24 -9.91 1.44
C GLN A 54 -15.82 -10.40 0.04
N LYS A 55 -15.79 -9.52 -0.95
CA LYS A 55 -15.41 -9.89 -2.33
C LYS A 55 -13.94 -10.23 -2.44
N GLU A 56 -13.11 -9.55 -1.69
CA GLU A 56 -11.68 -9.80 -1.60
C GLU A 56 -11.42 -11.17 -0.96
N ASP A 57 -12.12 -11.51 0.11
CA ASP A 57 -12.07 -12.81 0.78
C ASP A 57 -12.52 -13.97 -0.14
N GLU A 58 -13.60 -13.76 -0.92
CA GLU A 58 -14.09 -14.73 -1.89
C GLU A 58 -13.10 -15.01 -3.02
N LEU A 59 -12.36 -13.99 -3.48
CA LEU A 59 -11.53 -14.05 -4.69
C LEU A 59 -10.02 -14.12 -4.40
N GLY A 60 -9.57 -13.86 -3.19
CA GLY A 60 -8.15 -13.81 -2.83
C GLY A 60 -7.39 -12.60 -3.40
N VAL A 61 -8.11 -11.60 -3.92
CA VAL A 61 -7.52 -10.44 -4.61
C VAL A 61 -7.95 -9.16 -3.90
N PRO A 62 -7.02 -8.23 -3.59
CA PRO A 62 -7.35 -6.99 -2.88
C PRO A 62 -8.12 -6.01 -3.78
N PHE A 63 -9.00 -5.21 -3.20
CA PHE A 63 -9.73 -4.13 -3.88
C PHE A 63 -10.47 -4.58 -5.15
N VAL A 64 -11.32 -5.60 -5.06
CA VAL A 64 -12.19 -6.07 -6.15
C VAL A 64 -13.66 -5.72 -5.93
N GLY A 65 -14.07 -5.37 -4.71
CA GLY A 65 -15.39 -4.90 -4.35
C GLY A 65 -15.67 -3.46 -4.79
N ALA A 66 -16.68 -2.83 -4.17
CA ALA A 66 -17.11 -1.46 -4.50
C ALA A 66 -15.98 -0.41 -4.31
N ALA A 67 -15.21 -0.53 -3.22
CA ALA A 67 -14.05 0.32 -2.97
C ALA A 67 -12.96 0.14 -4.04
N GLY A 68 -12.76 -1.09 -4.51
CA GLY A 68 -11.83 -1.41 -5.58
C GLY A 68 -12.24 -0.84 -6.93
N LYS A 69 -13.54 -0.86 -7.25
CA LYS A 69 -14.06 -0.20 -8.47
C LYS A 69 -13.77 1.30 -8.46
N LEU A 70 -13.97 1.97 -7.33
CA LEU A 70 -13.63 3.38 -7.20
C LEU A 70 -12.10 3.59 -7.28
N LEU A 71 -11.28 2.71 -6.71
CA LEU A 71 -9.83 2.78 -6.85
C LEU A 71 -9.41 2.67 -8.33
N ASN A 72 -10.00 1.75 -9.10
CA ASN A 72 -9.71 1.60 -10.53
C ASN A 72 -10.12 2.87 -11.32
N GLU A 73 -11.25 3.48 -10.99
CA GLU A 73 -11.68 4.76 -11.58
C GLU A 73 -10.65 5.86 -11.30
N LEU A 74 -10.21 5.98 -10.04
CA LEU A 74 -9.21 6.96 -9.61
C LEU A 74 -7.86 6.76 -10.33
N LEU A 75 -7.38 5.52 -10.42
CA LEU A 75 -6.16 5.18 -11.18
C LEU A 75 -6.29 5.59 -12.64
N GLY A 76 -7.42 5.30 -13.26
CA GLY A 76 -7.69 5.68 -14.66
C GLY A 76 -7.62 7.18 -14.90
N THR A 77 -8.00 8.03 -13.92
CA THR A 77 -7.92 9.50 -14.05
C THR A 77 -6.49 10.04 -14.09
N ILE A 78 -5.52 9.24 -13.67
CA ILE A 78 -4.08 9.60 -13.68
C ILE A 78 -3.27 8.72 -14.64
N GLY A 79 -3.95 7.97 -15.52
CA GLY A 79 -3.33 7.15 -16.55
C GLY A 79 -2.65 5.88 -16.03
N LEU A 80 -2.94 5.45 -14.80
CA LEU A 80 -2.42 4.22 -14.22
C LEU A 80 -3.44 3.09 -14.29
N LYS A 81 -2.94 1.86 -14.39
CA LYS A 81 -3.70 0.61 -14.31
C LYS A 81 -3.24 -0.20 -13.10
N ARG A 82 -4.01 -1.23 -12.74
CA ARG A 82 -3.63 -2.15 -11.65
C ARG A 82 -2.30 -2.86 -11.89
N GLU A 83 -1.99 -3.15 -13.14
CA GLU A 83 -0.73 -3.79 -13.57
C GLU A 83 0.51 -2.90 -13.43
N ASP A 84 0.34 -1.60 -13.19
CA ASP A 84 1.44 -0.64 -12.99
C ASP A 84 1.82 -0.50 -11.51
N ILE A 85 0.96 -0.96 -10.60
CA ILE A 85 1.06 -0.75 -9.16
C ILE A 85 1.01 -2.08 -8.41
N PHE A 86 1.38 -2.07 -7.12
CA PHE A 86 1.09 -3.17 -6.21
C PHE A 86 0.09 -2.74 -5.14
N ILE A 87 -0.87 -3.61 -4.81
CA ILE A 87 -1.91 -3.33 -3.80
C ILE A 87 -1.86 -4.40 -2.73
N ALA A 88 -1.82 -3.98 -1.47
CA ALA A 88 -1.94 -4.86 -0.31
C ALA A 88 -2.83 -4.24 0.77
N ASN A 89 -3.12 -5.01 1.82
CA ASN A 89 -3.75 -4.52 3.04
C ASN A 89 -2.83 -4.75 4.24
N VAL A 90 -3.09 -4.05 5.34
CA VAL A 90 -2.38 -4.23 6.61
C VAL A 90 -2.53 -5.66 7.09
N ILE A 91 -3.76 -6.18 7.13
CA ILE A 91 -4.05 -7.59 7.45
C ILE A 91 -4.50 -8.34 6.18
N LYS A 92 -4.30 -9.68 6.18
CA LYS A 92 -4.54 -10.51 4.97
C LYS A 92 -5.78 -11.38 5.04
N HIS A 93 -6.47 -11.43 6.18
CA HIS A 93 -7.76 -12.10 6.33
C HIS A 93 -8.83 -11.08 6.69
N ARG A 94 -10.06 -11.38 6.28
CA ARG A 94 -11.22 -10.51 6.49
C ARG A 94 -11.67 -10.54 7.95
N PRO A 95 -11.79 -9.40 8.66
CA PRO A 95 -12.37 -9.38 10.00
C PRO A 95 -13.86 -9.71 9.96
N PRO A 96 -14.40 -10.43 10.97
CA PRO A 96 -15.81 -10.73 11.09
C PRO A 96 -16.69 -9.47 10.95
N GLY A 97 -17.69 -9.53 10.05
CA GLY A 97 -18.59 -8.39 9.80
C GLY A 97 -17.91 -7.14 9.23
N ASN A 98 -16.69 -7.24 8.70
CA ASN A 98 -15.85 -6.12 8.26
C ASN A 98 -15.60 -5.08 9.38
N ARG A 99 -15.47 -5.53 10.64
CA ARG A 99 -15.07 -4.64 11.73
C ARG A 99 -13.64 -4.12 11.54
N ASP A 100 -13.32 -3.07 12.24
CA ASP A 100 -11.93 -2.59 12.33
C ASP A 100 -11.01 -3.71 12.86
N PRO A 101 -9.77 -3.83 12.34
CA PRO A 101 -8.79 -4.78 12.85
C PRO A 101 -8.34 -4.39 14.26
N LEU A 102 -8.14 -5.40 15.11
CA LEU A 102 -7.64 -5.21 16.47
C LEU A 102 -6.12 -4.96 16.45
N PRO A 103 -5.57 -4.27 17.49
CA PRO A 103 -4.12 -4.01 17.56
C PRO A 103 -3.26 -5.27 17.52
N GLU A 104 -3.68 -6.36 18.19
CA GLU A 104 -3.02 -7.66 18.17
C GLU A 104 -3.06 -8.34 16.79
N GLU A 105 -4.16 -8.16 16.05
CA GLU A 105 -4.27 -8.64 14.68
C GLU A 105 -3.29 -7.88 13.76
N ILE A 106 -3.26 -6.56 13.85
CA ILE A 106 -2.29 -5.75 13.11
C ILE A 106 -0.85 -6.17 13.45
N ALA A 107 -0.57 -6.43 14.72
CA ALA A 107 0.75 -6.87 15.17
C ALA A 107 1.14 -8.23 14.58
N ALA A 108 0.21 -9.18 14.51
CA ALA A 108 0.44 -10.50 13.91
C ALA A 108 0.80 -10.43 12.41
N TYR A 109 0.13 -9.55 11.65
CA TYR A 109 0.36 -9.39 10.21
C TYR A 109 1.50 -8.42 9.85
N ARG A 110 2.01 -7.66 10.83
CA ARG A 110 3.06 -6.65 10.61
C ARG A 110 4.29 -7.19 9.86
N PRO A 111 4.91 -8.34 10.28
CA PRO A 111 6.10 -8.85 9.60
C PRO A 111 5.84 -9.18 8.12
N TRP A 112 4.64 -9.67 7.79
CA TRP A 112 4.26 -9.98 6.41
C TRP A 112 4.27 -8.73 5.53
N LEU A 113 3.56 -7.66 5.96
CA LEU A 113 3.49 -6.44 5.17
C LEU A 113 4.85 -5.73 5.08
N GLU A 114 5.63 -5.71 6.16
CA GLU A 114 6.96 -5.11 6.17
C GLU A 114 7.89 -5.82 5.16
N LYS A 115 7.91 -7.15 5.14
CA LYS A 115 8.67 -7.92 4.13
C LYS A 115 8.15 -7.69 2.69
N GLN A 116 6.85 -7.55 2.49
CA GLN A 116 6.31 -7.17 1.16
C GLN A 116 6.85 -5.82 0.70
N ILE A 117 6.87 -4.82 1.58
CA ILE A 117 7.42 -3.50 1.28
C ILE A 117 8.92 -3.57 0.95
N GLU A 118 9.67 -4.42 1.65
CA GLU A 118 11.11 -4.65 1.38
C GLU A 118 11.33 -5.31 0.01
N ILE A 119 10.56 -6.36 -0.33
CA ILE A 119 10.69 -7.08 -1.61
C ILE A 119 10.32 -6.18 -2.79
N ILE A 120 9.20 -5.47 -2.70
CA ILE A 120 8.69 -4.59 -3.77
C ILE A 120 9.58 -3.35 -3.91
N ASP A 121 10.06 -2.82 -2.78
CA ASP A 121 10.89 -1.61 -2.66
C ASP A 121 10.31 -0.41 -3.44
N PRO A 122 9.05 -0.01 -3.15
CA PRO A 122 8.39 1.05 -3.89
C PRO A 122 8.99 2.42 -3.56
N LYS A 123 9.02 3.32 -4.55
CA LYS A 123 9.44 4.72 -4.36
C LYS A 123 8.42 5.52 -3.55
N ILE A 124 7.13 5.19 -3.73
CA ILE A 124 6.02 5.83 -3.01
C ILE A 124 5.06 4.78 -2.47
N ILE A 125 4.67 4.96 -1.20
CA ILE A 125 3.60 4.19 -0.56
C ILE A 125 2.39 5.12 -0.38
N ILE A 126 1.25 4.73 -0.92
CA ILE A 126 -0.02 5.43 -0.77
C ILE A 126 -0.86 4.66 0.23
N THR A 127 -1.08 5.25 1.40
CA THR A 127 -1.91 4.63 2.44
C THR A 127 -3.36 5.04 2.26
N LEU A 128 -4.26 4.06 2.23
CA LEU A 128 -5.70 4.25 2.07
C LEU A 128 -6.39 4.09 3.43
N GLY A 129 -6.72 5.22 4.06
CA GLY A 129 -7.38 5.27 5.35
C GLY A 129 -6.42 5.34 6.55
N ARG A 130 -7.03 5.38 7.75
CA ARG A 130 -6.33 5.60 9.01
C ARG A 130 -5.39 4.45 9.38
N PHE A 131 -5.85 3.20 9.28
CA PHE A 131 -5.09 2.04 9.73
C PHE A 131 -3.78 1.84 8.97
N SER A 132 -3.80 1.95 7.65
CA SER A 132 -2.59 1.88 6.84
C SER A 132 -1.67 3.10 7.04
N MET A 133 -2.25 4.29 7.25
CA MET A 133 -1.49 5.49 7.61
C MET A 133 -0.78 5.30 8.96
N ASP A 134 -1.49 4.87 9.99
CA ASP A 134 -0.93 4.64 11.34
C ASP A 134 0.11 3.52 11.34
N PHE A 135 -0.10 2.50 10.51
CA PHE A 135 0.87 1.41 10.34
C PHE A 135 2.21 1.93 9.80
N ILE A 136 2.17 2.76 8.76
CA ILE A 136 3.38 3.25 8.09
C ILE A 136 3.99 4.46 8.81
N LEU A 137 3.19 5.47 9.16
CA LEU A 137 3.69 6.74 9.73
C LEU A 137 3.78 6.72 11.26
N GLY A 138 3.08 5.81 11.90
CA GLY A 138 2.86 5.79 13.35
C GLY A 138 1.58 6.52 13.75
N PRO A 139 1.06 6.25 14.97
CA PRO A 139 -0.16 6.84 15.46
C PRO A 139 0.00 8.34 15.75
N GLY A 140 -1.14 9.05 15.88
CA GLY A 140 -1.21 10.45 16.29
C GLY A 140 -1.45 11.45 15.18
N LEU A 141 -1.41 11.03 13.91
CA LEU A 141 -1.81 11.86 12.78
C LEU A 141 -3.33 11.73 12.53
N SER A 142 -3.96 12.82 12.14
CA SER A 142 -5.36 12.81 11.70
C SER A 142 -5.42 12.79 10.18
N ILE A 143 -6.06 11.78 9.59
CA ILE A 143 -6.20 11.66 8.14
C ILE A 143 -6.85 12.90 7.53
N SER A 144 -7.81 13.52 8.20
CA SER A 144 -8.47 14.75 7.75
C SER A 144 -7.55 15.97 7.66
N LYS A 145 -6.40 15.92 8.34
CA LYS A 145 -5.41 17.02 8.31
C LYS A 145 -4.25 16.75 7.37
N VAL A 146 -3.96 15.47 7.07
CA VAL A 146 -2.73 15.08 6.35
C VAL A 146 -2.98 14.40 5.01
N HIS A 147 -4.24 14.13 4.64
CA HIS A 147 -4.53 13.52 3.34
C HIS A 147 -3.97 14.35 2.18
N GLY A 148 -3.51 13.70 1.13
CA GLY A 148 -2.95 14.34 -0.05
C GLY A 148 -1.64 15.10 0.18
N GLN A 149 -1.00 14.96 1.36
CA GLN A 149 0.27 15.59 1.70
C GLN A 149 1.39 14.55 1.79
N PRO A 150 2.35 14.54 0.84
CA PRO A 150 3.46 13.59 0.89
C PRO A 150 4.36 13.86 2.10
N LYS A 151 4.83 12.80 2.72
CA LYS A 151 5.79 12.80 3.84
C LYS A 151 6.93 11.85 3.52
N ARG A 152 8.13 12.12 4.06
CA ARG A 152 9.26 11.20 3.94
C ARG A 152 9.41 10.36 5.20
N LYS A 153 9.58 9.05 5.03
CA LYS A 153 9.93 8.11 6.11
C LYS A 153 10.75 6.95 5.56
N ALA A 154 11.84 6.62 6.24
CA ALA A 154 12.71 5.49 5.88
C ALA A 154 13.12 5.44 4.39
N GLY A 155 13.52 6.60 3.84
CA GLY A 155 13.96 6.73 2.44
C GLY A 155 12.84 6.74 1.39
N ARG A 156 11.58 6.52 1.78
CA ARG A 156 10.42 6.49 0.88
C ARG A 156 9.51 7.70 1.05
N VAL A 157 8.75 8.00 0.03
CA VAL A 157 7.66 8.97 0.10
C VAL A 157 6.38 8.24 0.50
N ILE A 158 5.69 8.76 1.50
CA ILE A 158 4.41 8.24 2.01
C ILE A 158 3.33 9.28 1.76
N MET A 159 2.25 8.90 1.10
CA MET A 159 1.12 9.81 0.82
C MET A 159 -0.17 9.24 1.43
N PRO A 160 -0.64 9.78 2.56
CA PRO A 160 -1.91 9.36 3.14
C PRO A 160 -3.08 9.86 2.30
N LEU A 161 -4.06 8.98 2.04
CA LEU A 161 -5.32 9.31 1.37
C LEU A 161 -6.50 8.77 2.18
N TYR A 162 -7.69 9.33 1.96
CA TYR A 162 -8.92 8.71 2.43
C TYR A 162 -9.11 7.33 1.83
N HIS A 163 -9.68 6.40 2.59
CA HIS A 163 -10.04 5.09 2.05
C HIS A 163 -11.16 5.25 1.02
N PRO A 164 -11.10 4.59 -0.16
CA PRO A 164 -12.16 4.67 -1.16
C PRO A 164 -13.55 4.30 -0.61
N ALA A 165 -13.64 3.34 0.32
CA ALA A 165 -14.90 3.01 0.98
C ALA A 165 -15.54 4.20 1.70
N ALA A 166 -14.75 5.05 2.36
CA ALA A 166 -15.29 6.24 3.03
C ALA A 166 -15.91 7.23 2.03
N ALA A 167 -15.37 7.33 0.83
CA ALA A 167 -15.91 8.19 -0.24
C ALA A 167 -17.20 7.62 -0.89
N LEU A 168 -17.47 6.31 -0.73
CA LEU A 168 -18.73 5.71 -1.14
C LEU A 168 -19.89 6.06 -0.17
N TYR A 169 -19.58 6.18 1.12
CA TYR A 169 -20.57 6.54 2.15
C TYR A 169 -20.76 8.05 2.32
N SER A 170 -19.71 8.82 2.06
CA SER A 170 -19.71 10.29 2.19
C SER A 170 -19.38 10.93 0.84
N GLY A 171 -20.41 11.42 0.14
CA GLY A 171 -20.26 12.04 -1.17
C GLY A 171 -19.30 13.24 -1.19
N ASN A 172 -19.14 13.92 -0.05
CA ASN A 172 -18.22 15.06 0.08
C ASN A 172 -16.73 14.66 0.03
N LEU A 173 -16.40 13.39 0.34
CA LEU A 173 -15.01 12.90 0.28
C LEU A 173 -14.58 12.50 -1.13
N ARG A 174 -15.52 12.20 -2.02
CA ARG A 174 -15.21 11.76 -3.38
C ARG A 174 -14.43 12.82 -4.18
N PRO A 175 -14.87 14.09 -4.28
CA PRO A 175 -14.10 15.14 -4.96
C PRO A 175 -12.71 15.34 -4.35
N THR A 176 -12.60 15.30 -3.02
CA THR A 176 -11.33 15.41 -2.30
C THR A 176 -10.38 14.29 -2.69
N LEU A 177 -10.87 13.05 -2.71
CA LEU A 177 -10.06 11.88 -3.06
C LEU A 177 -9.57 11.96 -4.52
N PHE A 178 -10.43 12.39 -5.46
CA PHE A 178 -10.05 12.65 -6.85
C PHE A 178 -8.95 13.72 -6.94
N ALA A 179 -9.12 14.85 -6.24
CA ALA A 179 -8.13 15.92 -6.23
C ALA A 179 -6.77 15.47 -5.66
N ASP A 180 -6.78 14.58 -4.65
CA ASP A 180 -5.55 14.03 -4.10
C ASP A 180 -4.86 13.06 -5.06
N PHE A 181 -5.62 12.22 -5.78
CA PHE A 181 -5.06 11.32 -6.79
C PHE A 181 -4.35 12.10 -7.90
N GLN A 182 -4.89 13.24 -8.34
CA GLN A 182 -4.26 14.09 -9.37
C GLN A 182 -2.87 14.60 -8.97
N LYS A 183 -2.50 14.56 -7.69
CA LYS A 183 -1.16 14.97 -7.22
C LYS A 183 -0.11 13.88 -7.44
N ILE A 184 -0.52 12.61 -7.53
CA ILE A 184 0.39 11.44 -7.58
C ILE A 184 1.40 11.53 -8.73
N PRO A 185 1.01 11.82 -10.00
CA PRO A 185 1.96 11.89 -11.11
C PRO A 185 3.07 12.92 -10.88
N LYS A 186 2.72 14.09 -10.33
CA LYS A 186 3.70 15.14 -10.03
C LYS A 186 4.67 14.74 -8.94
N ILE A 187 4.19 14.02 -7.92
CA ILE A 187 5.04 13.52 -6.82
C ILE A 187 6.03 12.49 -7.36
N ILE A 188 5.59 11.58 -8.23
CA ILE A 188 6.46 10.58 -8.88
C ILE A 188 7.53 11.26 -9.75
N GLU A 189 7.14 12.28 -10.53
CA GLU A 189 8.08 13.06 -11.33
C GLU A 189 9.18 13.70 -10.45
N LEU A 190 8.79 14.26 -9.30
CA LEU A 190 9.73 14.85 -8.34
C LEU A 190 10.68 13.80 -7.74
N ILE A 191 10.15 12.64 -7.32
CA ILE A 191 10.95 11.53 -6.80
C ILE A 191 12.00 11.09 -7.83
N ASN A 192 11.58 10.87 -9.08
CA ASN A 192 12.47 10.43 -10.14
C ASN A 192 13.58 11.46 -10.45
N LYS A 193 13.25 12.77 -10.41
CA LYS A 193 14.25 13.83 -10.57
C LYS A 193 15.27 13.89 -9.43
N GLU A 194 14.85 13.62 -8.21
CA GLU A 194 15.75 13.57 -7.06
C GLU A 194 16.70 12.37 -7.15
N THR A 195 16.15 11.18 -7.45
CA THR A 195 16.94 9.95 -7.62
C THR A 195 17.97 10.07 -8.75
N ALA A 196 17.64 10.78 -9.84
CA ALA A 196 18.57 11.02 -10.95
C ALA A 196 19.74 11.97 -10.59
N LYS A 197 19.57 12.86 -9.61
CA LYS A 197 20.60 13.82 -9.17
C LYS A 197 21.56 13.25 -8.12
N GLU A 198 21.18 12.20 -7.39
CA GLU A 198 22.04 11.58 -6.39
C GLU A 198 23.34 10.97 -6.97
N PRO A 199 23.32 10.25 -8.12
CA PRO A 199 24.57 9.73 -8.72
C PRO A 199 25.50 10.82 -9.22
N GLU A 200 25.02 11.96 -9.72
CA GLU A 200 25.86 13.08 -10.15
C GLU A 200 26.63 13.70 -8.99
N LYS A 201 25.99 13.91 -7.84
CA LYS A 201 26.63 14.42 -6.63
C LYS A 201 27.67 13.47 -6.04
N ALA A 202 27.42 12.16 -6.14
CA ALA A 202 28.37 11.14 -5.66
C ALA A 202 29.62 11.06 -6.55
N GLN A 203 29.49 11.31 -7.86
CA GLN A 203 30.61 11.37 -8.80
C GLN A 203 31.44 12.67 -8.65
N GLU A 204 30.79 13.81 -8.43
CA GLU A 204 31.48 15.09 -8.16
C GLU A 204 32.27 15.05 -6.86
N ALA A 205 31.78 14.37 -5.82
CA ALA A 205 32.45 14.21 -4.53
C ALA A 205 33.66 13.27 -4.59
N GLN A 206 33.84 12.49 -5.66
CA GLN A 206 34.97 11.57 -5.87
C GLN A 206 36.07 12.12 -6.83
N GLN A 207 35.89 13.31 -7.40
CA GLN A 207 36.97 13.92 -8.20
C GLN A 207 38.08 14.40 -7.29
N PRO A 208 39.34 13.97 -7.53
CA PRO A 208 40.48 14.46 -6.74
C PRO A 208 40.64 15.96 -6.96
N LEU A 209 40.80 16.69 -5.88
CA LEU A 209 41.30 18.08 -5.92
C LEU A 209 42.72 18.05 -6.48
N LEU A 210 42.89 18.49 -7.74
CA LEU A 210 44.21 18.76 -8.34
C LEU A 210 44.83 19.97 -7.70
#